data_51931f100955805314190f0fd946ba5f
#
_entry.id   51931f100955805314190f0fd946ba5f
#
_cell.length_a   1.000
_cell.length_b   1.000
_cell.length_c   1.000
_cell.angle_alpha   90.00
_cell.angle_beta   90.00
_cell.angle_gamma   90.00
#
_symmetry.space_group_name_H-M   'P 1'
#
loop_
_entity.id
_entity.type
_entity.pdbx_description
1 polymer ?
#
loop_
_entity_poly.entity_id
_entity_poly.type
_entity_poly.pdbx_seq_one_letter_code
_entity_poly.pdbx_strand_id
1 'polypeptide(L)'
;MILNEQQRAFLDEVHYAVVGTLNRDGSIQQTVVWFLREGDELRFSLAADSVKAGNLQRNPTITLTVEDGQRYLSVSGIATVEPVDQELRMRMAVRYVGAERAAEWIKQRPNVERASIGISVQRAYGQGV
;
A
#
# COMPACT_ATOMS: atom_id res chain seq x y z
N MET A 1 10.94 -15.91 6.66
CA MET A 1 10.59 -14.56 6.17
C MET A 1 10.45 -14.60 4.65
N ILE A 2 9.38 -14.00 4.12
CA ILE A 2 9.13 -13.97 2.69
C ILE A 2 10.06 -12.96 2.01
N LEU A 3 10.22 -11.76 2.61
CA LEU A 3 11.07 -10.72 2.06
C LEU A 3 12.49 -10.85 2.60
N ASN A 4 13.48 -10.86 1.70
CA ASN A 4 14.89 -10.81 2.11
C ASN A 4 15.31 -9.38 2.44
N GLU A 5 16.54 -9.20 2.95
CA GLU A 5 17.04 -7.89 3.36
C GLU A 5 17.08 -6.87 2.21
N GLN A 6 17.49 -7.31 1.02
CA GLN A 6 17.58 -6.43 -0.15
C GLN A 6 16.18 -5.97 -0.59
N GLN A 7 15.20 -6.85 -0.55
CA GLN A 7 13.81 -6.51 -0.88
C GLN A 7 13.23 -5.55 0.13
N ARG A 8 13.49 -5.77 1.42
CA ARG A 8 13.05 -4.85 2.47
C ARG A 8 13.66 -3.47 2.30
N ALA A 9 14.96 -3.41 2.04
CA ALA A 9 15.64 -2.14 1.81
C ALA A 9 15.05 -1.38 0.63
N PHE A 10 14.74 -2.08 -0.46
CA PHE A 10 14.11 -1.46 -1.62
C PHE A 10 12.73 -0.89 -1.28
N LEU A 11 11.92 -1.64 -0.55
CA LEU A 11 10.59 -1.19 -0.15
C LEU A 11 10.64 -0.05 0.87
N ASP A 12 11.74 0.11 1.61
CA ASP A 12 11.92 1.21 2.56
C ASP A 12 12.36 2.51 1.88
N GLU A 13 12.85 2.45 0.64
CA GLU A 13 13.06 3.65 -0.17
C GLU A 13 11.69 4.25 -0.49
N VAL A 14 11.64 5.58 -0.67
CA VAL A 14 10.36 6.24 -0.96
C VAL A 14 9.99 6.03 -2.42
N HIS A 15 8.96 5.23 -2.65
CA HIS A 15 8.43 4.92 -3.97
C HIS A 15 6.92 5.00 -3.96
N TYR A 16 6.33 5.20 -5.13
CA TYR A 16 4.91 4.94 -5.32
C TYR A 16 4.72 3.47 -5.68
N ALA A 17 3.58 2.93 -5.31
CA ALA A 17 3.25 1.54 -5.62
C ALA A 17 1.99 1.46 -6.46
N VAL A 18 1.94 0.47 -7.34
CA VAL A 18 0.72 0.13 -8.07
C VAL A 18 0.09 -1.07 -7.39
N VAL A 19 -1.14 -0.94 -6.94
CA VAL A 19 -1.90 -2.05 -6.37
C VAL A 19 -2.93 -2.56 -7.35
N GLY A 20 -3.08 -3.88 -7.41
CA GLY A 20 -4.08 -4.56 -8.22
C GLY A 20 -5.08 -5.28 -7.33
N THR A 21 -6.35 -5.08 -7.61
CA THR A 21 -7.46 -5.75 -6.93
C THR A 21 -8.43 -6.29 -7.97
N LEU A 22 -9.31 -7.21 -7.56
CA LEU A 22 -10.23 -7.88 -8.47
C LEU A 22 -11.62 -7.26 -8.39
N ASN A 23 -12.10 -6.77 -9.52
CA ASN A 23 -13.48 -6.34 -9.70
C ASN A 23 -14.43 -7.53 -9.64
N ARG A 24 -15.74 -7.27 -9.50
CA ARG A 24 -16.76 -8.32 -9.43
C ARG A 24 -16.75 -9.24 -10.64
N ASP A 25 -16.48 -8.69 -11.82
CA ASP A 25 -16.46 -9.45 -13.08
C ASP A 25 -15.15 -10.18 -13.33
N GLY A 26 -14.21 -10.14 -12.37
CA GLY A 26 -12.90 -10.77 -12.51
C GLY A 26 -11.85 -9.94 -13.23
N SER A 27 -12.23 -8.78 -13.76
CA SER A 27 -11.24 -7.85 -14.32
C SER A 27 -10.40 -7.23 -13.21
N ILE A 28 -9.24 -6.68 -13.58
CA ILE A 28 -8.28 -6.15 -12.63
C ILE A 28 -8.39 -4.63 -12.60
N GLN A 29 -8.50 -4.05 -11.40
CA GLN A 29 -8.38 -2.62 -11.19
C GLN A 29 -6.99 -2.33 -10.65
N GLN A 30 -6.31 -1.35 -11.24
CA GLN A 30 -5.00 -0.92 -10.78
C GLN A 30 -5.01 0.57 -10.45
N THR A 31 -4.38 0.93 -9.34
CA THR A 31 -4.22 2.34 -8.94
C THR A 31 -2.89 2.52 -8.24
N VAL A 32 -2.43 3.77 -8.21
CA VAL A 32 -1.20 4.14 -7.50
C VAL A 32 -1.54 4.53 -6.06
N VAL A 33 -0.75 4.04 -5.12
CA VAL A 33 -0.91 4.33 -3.69
C VAL A 33 0.45 4.68 -3.06
N TRP A 34 0.37 5.37 -1.93
CA TRP A 34 1.47 5.48 -0.99
C TRP A 34 1.41 4.26 -0.07
N PHE A 35 2.56 3.78 0.38
CA PHE A 35 2.61 2.63 1.26
C PHE A 35 3.79 2.74 2.22
N LEU A 36 3.79 1.89 3.24
CA LEU A 36 4.96 1.65 4.08
C LEU A 36 5.02 0.17 4.45
N ARG A 37 6.19 -0.25 4.90
CA ARG A 37 6.45 -1.64 5.27
C ARG A 37 6.64 -1.76 6.77
N GLU A 38 6.08 -2.81 7.34
CA GLU A 38 6.30 -3.23 8.72
C GLU A 38 6.58 -4.73 8.71
N GLY A 39 7.87 -5.13 8.86
CA GLY A 39 8.24 -6.53 8.73
C GLY A 39 7.96 -7.05 7.32
N ASP A 40 7.21 -8.13 7.21
CA ASP A 40 6.74 -8.69 5.93
C ASP A 40 5.30 -8.28 5.64
N GLU A 41 4.84 -7.19 6.24
CA GLU A 41 3.53 -6.61 5.98
C GLU A 41 3.69 -5.26 5.31
N LEU A 42 2.86 -4.98 4.32
CA LEU A 42 2.78 -3.68 3.66
C LEU A 42 1.48 -3.01 4.05
N ARG A 43 1.54 -1.71 4.32
CA ARG A 43 0.40 -0.96 4.81
C ARG A 43 0.13 0.25 3.92
N PHE A 44 -1.15 0.52 3.68
CA PHE A 44 -1.57 1.74 3.02
C PHE A 44 -2.98 2.14 3.45
N SER A 45 -3.36 3.36 3.11
CA SER A 45 -4.65 3.94 3.46
C SER A 45 -5.40 4.28 2.18
N LEU A 46 -6.72 4.12 2.22
CA LEU A 46 -7.57 4.45 1.07
C LEU A 46 -8.93 4.97 1.55
N ALA A 47 -9.68 5.57 0.63
CA ALA A 47 -11.04 5.98 0.94
C ALA A 47 -11.91 4.73 1.14
N ALA A 48 -12.68 4.71 2.24
CA ALA A 48 -13.47 3.55 2.62
C ALA A 48 -14.53 3.18 1.59
N ASP A 49 -14.99 4.15 0.80
CA ASP A 49 -15.99 3.96 -0.26
C ASP A 49 -15.36 3.76 -1.65
N SER A 50 -14.04 3.61 -1.72
CA SER A 50 -13.36 3.40 -3.00
C SER A 50 -13.66 2.04 -3.61
N VAL A 51 -13.46 1.93 -4.91
CA VAL A 51 -13.59 0.65 -5.62
C VAL A 51 -12.63 -0.40 -5.02
N LYS A 52 -11.39 0.01 -4.73
CA LYS A 52 -10.40 -0.88 -4.09
C LYS A 52 -10.91 -1.46 -2.77
N ALA A 53 -11.49 -0.62 -1.93
CA ALA A 53 -11.99 -1.07 -0.63
C ALA A 53 -13.09 -2.12 -0.80
N GLY A 54 -14.05 -1.86 -1.68
CA GLY A 54 -15.11 -2.81 -1.98
C GLY A 54 -14.57 -4.12 -2.57
N ASN A 55 -13.60 -4.00 -3.47
CA ASN A 55 -12.96 -5.18 -4.06
C ASN A 55 -12.30 -6.05 -2.99
N LEU A 56 -11.53 -5.44 -2.08
CA LEU A 56 -10.79 -6.17 -1.06
C LEU A 56 -11.70 -6.79 0.00
N GLN A 57 -12.83 -6.16 0.31
CA GLN A 57 -13.81 -6.75 1.21
C GLN A 57 -14.44 -8.00 0.62
N ARG A 58 -14.64 -8.01 -0.69
CA ARG A 58 -15.24 -9.15 -1.40
C ARG A 58 -14.21 -10.24 -1.70
N ASN A 59 -12.99 -9.85 -2.09
CA ASN A 59 -11.90 -10.76 -2.42
C ASN A 59 -10.59 -10.15 -1.93
N PRO A 60 -9.96 -10.72 -0.90
CA PRO A 60 -8.77 -10.12 -0.27
C PRO A 60 -7.48 -10.30 -1.07
N THR A 61 -7.53 -10.96 -2.22
CA THR A 61 -6.36 -11.12 -3.09
C THR A 61 -5.89 -9.76 -3.58
N ILE A 62 -4.59 -9.48 -3.42
CA ILE A 62 -4.01 -8.19 -3.78
C ILE A 62 -2.60 -8.36 -4.31
N THR A 63 -2.22 -7.50 -5.25
CA THR A 63 -0.84 -7.36 -5.69
C THR A 63 -0.38 -5.93 -5.45
N LEU A 64 0.93 -5.77 -5.24
CA LEU A 64 1.56 -4.47 -5.11
C LEU A 64 2.90 -4.53 -5.82
N THR A 65 3.13 -3.58 -6.72
CA THR A 65 4.38 -3.51 -7.49
C THR A 65 5.01 -2.14 -7.30
N VAL A 66 6.31 -2.15 -7.03
CA VAL A 66 7.16 -0.96 -6.90
C VAL A 66 8.25 -1.03 -7.97
N GLU A 67 8.52 0.07 -8.64
CA GLU A 67 9.60 0.13 -9.62
C GLU A 67 10.31 1.49 -9.57
N ASP A 68 11.57 1.53 -10.00
CA ASP A 68 12.34 2.77 -10.08
C ASP A 68 12.97 2.99 -11.47
N GLY A 69 12.45 2.27 -12.48
CA GLY A 69 12.95 2.32 -13.84
C GLY A 69 14.01 1.26 -14.16
N GLN A 70 14.74 0.78 -13.16
CA GLN A 70 15.81 -0.22 -13.34
C GLN A 70 15.57 -1.48 -12.48
N ARG A 71 14.94 -1.30 -11.34
CA ARG A 71 14.61 -2.39 -10.42
C ARG A 71 13.10 -2.45 -10.26
N TYR A 72 12.58 -3.62 -10.03
CA TYR A 72 11.19 -3.74 -9.59
C TYR A 72 11.03 -4.88 -8.62
N LEU A 73 10.02 -4.76 -7.78
CA LEU A 73 9.58 -5.81 -6.87
C LEU A 73 8.07 -5.89 -6.94
N SER A 74 7.55 -7.07 -7.22
CA SER A 74 6.12 -7.35 -7.20
C SER A 74 5.83 -8.31 -6.07
N VAL A 75 4.86 -7.97 -5.24
CA VAL A 75 4.41 -8.85 -4.17
C VAL A 75 2.95 -9.20 -4.39
N SER A 76 2.56 -10.38 -3.93
CA SER A 76 1.17 -10.76 -3.86
C SER A 76 0.88 -11.29 -2.46
N GLY A 77 -0.35 -11.14 -2.03
CA GLY A 77 -0.74 -11.57 -0.71
C GLY A 77 -2.22 -11.41 -0.45
N ILE A 78 -2.54 -11.43 0.82
CA ILE A 78 -3.90 -11.32 1.32
C ILE A 78 -4.03 -10.02 2.09
N ALA A 79 -5.04 -9.23 1.74
CA ALA A 79 -5.30 -7.95 2.39
C ALA A 79 -6.25 -8.12 3.57
N THR A 80 -6.02 -7.32 4.61
CA THR A 80 -7.00 -7.07 5.66
C THR A 80 -7.49 -5.63 5.51
N VAL A 81 -8.79 -5.43 5.70
CA VAL A 81 -9.41 -4.11 5.64
C VAL A 81 -9.85 -3.77 7.07
N GLU A 82 -9.31 -2.69 7.60
CA GLU A 82 -9.51 -2.27 8.98
C GLU A 82 -9.98 -0.82 9.04
N PRO A 83 -10.55 -0.38 10.17
CA PRO A 83 -10.88 1.02 10.35
C PRO A 83 -9.64 1.91 10.20
N VAL A 84 -9.88 3.20 10.02
CA VAL A 84 -8.81 4.18 9.85
C VAL A 84 -7.80 4.10 11.01
N ASP A 85 -6.53 4.15 10.66
CA ASP A 85 -5.42 4.23 11.59
C ASP A 85 -4.76 5.60 11.41
N GLN A 86 -4.98 6.50 12.36
CA GLN A 86 -4.48 7.87 12.26
C GLN A 86 -2.95 7.92 12.39
N GLU A 87 -2.37 7.01 13.15
CA GLU A 87 -0.92 6.91 13.25
C GLU A 87 -0.31 6.50 11.90
N LEU A 88 -0.92 5.52 11.24
CA LEU A 88 -0.50 5.09 9.90
C LEU A 88 -0.57 6.26 8.92
N ARG A 89 -1.65 7.02 8.94
CA ARG A 89 -1.80 8.19 8.06
C ARG A 89 -0.71 9.23 8.31
N MET A 90 -0.39 9.50 9.57
CA MET A 90 0.68 10.45 9.92
C MET A 90 2.04 9.95 9.46
N ARG A 91 2.37 8.70 9.71
CA ARG A 91 3.63 8.10 9.26
C ARG A 91 3.76 8.13 7.74
N MET A 92 2.67 7.87 7.04
CA MET A 92 2.61 7.93 5.60
C MET A 92 2.85 9.36 5.10
N ALA A 93 2.20 10.35 5.70
CA ALA A 93 2.39 11.75 5.34
C ALA A 93 3.84 12.19 5.58
N VAL A 94 4.43 11.81 6.72
CA VAL A 94 5.83 12.12 7.00
C VAL A 94 6.76 11.52 5.94
N ARG A 95 6.50 10.27 5.57
CA ARG A 95 7.32 9.56 4.56
C ARG A 95 7.29 10.25 3.20
N TYR A 96 6.14 10.75 2.76
CA TYR A 96 5.96 11.23 1.38
C TYR A 96 6.01 12.75 1.23
N VAL A 97 5.64 13.52 2.24
CA VAL A 97 5.66 14.99 2.16
C VAL A 97 6.58 15.64 3.19
N GLY A 98 7.17 14.86 4.10
CA GLY A 98 8.09 15.35 5.11
C GLY A 98 7.40 15.72 6.41
N ALA A 99 8.17 15.66 7.52
CA ALA A 99 7.64 15.89 8.85
C ALA A 99 7.05 17.29 9.02
N GLU A 100 7.64 18.31 8.39
CA GLU A 100 7.19 19.70 8.51
C GLU A 100 5.83 19.94 7.87
N ARG A 101 5.49 19.18 6.82
CA ARG A 101 4.28 19.40 6.03
C ARG A 101 3.17 18.38 6.34
N ALA A 102 3.49 17.32 7.07
CA ALA A 102 2.60 16.17 7.24
C ALA A 102 1.27 16.56 7.89
N ALA A 103 1.30 17.31 8.99
CA ALA A 103 0.08 17.69 9.72
C ALA A 103 -0.84 18.56 8.84
N GLU A 104 -0.27 19.51 8.13
CA GLU A 104 -1.05 20.38 7.24
C GLU A 104 -1.62 19.61 6.05
N TRP A 105 -0.85 18.70 5.50
CA TRP A 105 -1.31 17.84 4.41
C TRP A 105 -2.53 17.01 4.83
N ILE A 106 -2.51 16.44 6.04
CA ILE A 106 -3.64 15.68 6.58
C ILE A 106 -4.84 16.58 6.82
N LYS A 107 -4.61 17.78 7.38
CA LYS A 107 -5.68 18.76 7.64
C LYS A 107 -6.45 19.14 6.38
N GLN A 108 -5.79 19.22 5.25
CA GLN A 108 -6.42 19.55 3.97
C GLN A 108 -7.31 18.44 3.41
N ARG A 109 -7.35 17.27 4.09
CA ARG A 109 -8.11 16.10 3.65
C ARG A 109 -8.95 15.51 4.80
N PRO A 110 -9.71 16.35 5.54
CA PRO A 110 -10.28 15.93 6.83
C PRO A 110 -11.55 15.10 6.72
N ASN A 111 -12.30 15.21 5.62
CA ASN A 111 -13.69 14.77 5.59
C ASN A 111 -13.90 13.49 4.78
N VAL A 112 -12.85 12.75 4.53
CA VAL A 112 -12.95 11.47 3.80
C VAL A 112 -12.85 10.34 4.82
N GLU A 113 -13.89 9.52 4.90
CA GLU A 113 -13.80 8.29 5.67
C GLU A 113 -12.75 7.39 5.04
N ARG A 114 -11.82 6.90 5.86
CA ARG A 114 -10.67 6.12 5.41
C ARG A 114 -10.73 4.71 5.97
N ALA A 115 -10.08 3.80 5.27
CA ALA A 115 -9.79 2.45 5.76
C ALA A 115 -8.28 2.23 5.69
N SER A 116 -7.79 1.40 6.61
CA SER A 116 -6.40 0.94 6.61
C SER A 116 -6.33 -0.44 5.99
N ILE A 117 -5.34 -0.64 5.13
CA ILE A 117 -5.11 -1.92 4.48
C ILE A 117 -3.77 -2.48 4.96
N GLY A 118 -3.78 -3.75 5.33
CA GLY A 118 -2.57 -4.51 5.58
C GLY A 118 -2.45 -5.62 4.56
N ILE A 119 -1.28 -5.77 3.94
CA ILE A 119 -1.01 -6.85 3.02
C ILE A 119 -0.06 -7.82 3.71
N SER A 120 -0.54 -9.04 3.97
CA SER A 120 0.31 -10.14 4.39
C SER A 120 0.97 -10.72 3.15
N VAL A 121 2.27 -10.48 2.97
CA VAL A 121 3.00 -10.89 1.76
C VAL A 121 3.16 -12.40 1.75
N GLN A 122 2.72 -13.03 0.67
CA GLN A 122 2.86 -14.47 0.44
C GLN A 122 3.91 -14.80 -0.60
N ARG A 123 4.10 -13.94 -1.58
CA ARG A 123 5.09 -14.10 -2.65
C ARG A 123 5.73 -12.77 -2.97
N ALA A 124 7.01 -12.85 -3.34
CA ALA A 124 7.74 -11.69 -3.85
C ALA A 124 8.66 -12.12 -4.95
N TYR A 125 8.70 -11.36 -6.03
CA TYR A 125 9.64 -11.57 -7.12
C TYR A 125 9.96 -10.24 -7.75
N GLY A 126 11.13 -10.15 -8.35
CA GLY A 126 11.54 -8.89 -8.95
C GLY A 126 12.82 -9.03 -9.76
N GLN A 127 13.34 -7.89 -10.16
CA GLN A 127 14.59 -7.78 -10.89
C GLN A 127 15.44 -6.70 -10.23
N GLY A 128 16.70 -7.03 -9.95
CA GLY A 128 17.61 -6.12 -9.27
C GLY A 128 17.37 -5.99 -7.77
N VAL A 129 16.51 -6.82 -7.23
CA VAL A 129 16.18 -6.83 -5.80
C VAL A 129 15.98 -8.25 -5.33
#